data_95377baf57d580d94b3367b38fcd66f0
#
_entry.id   95377baf57d580d94b3367b38fcd66f0
#
_cell.length_a   1.000
_cell.length_b   1.000
_cell.length_c   1.000
_cell.angle_alpha   90.00
_cell.angle_beta   90.00
_cell.angle_gamma   90.00
#
_symmetry.space_group_name_H-M   'P 1'
#
loop_
_entity.id
_entity.type
_entity.pdbx_description
1 polymer ?
#
loop_
_entity_poly.entity_id
_entity_poly.type
_entity_poly.pdbx_seq_one_letter_code
_entity_poly.pdbx_strand_id
1 'polypeptide(L)'
;MTDPTPAQGYTAFSHDGGDVGVLLIHGFPGAPGSLQAWADHLVRAGYTVRLPLLPGHGTRWQDANRTTFADWLGTVTASLQELSARCRAVVVCGLSMGGTLTLRLAELFPDAMSGIVLVNPSVMTLRKDAKYLLPVLRYVVPAYPGIVGDIAKPDVVEPGYKWIPVKAMYTVSRAWPVVRAELPKVTAPMLLLHSTVDHVVEPVNAQIVRDEVSSQQITDIPLPRSYHVATMDYDAELIFTSSVEFIEKVTVGLL
;
A
#
# COMPACT_ATOMS: atom_id res chain seq x y z
N MET A 1 12.77 -1.30 -25.56
CA MET A 1 12.67 -2.41 -24.61
C MET A 1 11.21 -2.55 -24.24
N THR A 2 10.57 -3.62 -24.64
CA THR A 2 9.17 -3.91 -24.32
C THR A 2 9.16 -4.60 -22.96
N ASP A 3 8.47 -4.02 -21.98
CA ASP A 3 8.11 -4.74 -20.77
C ASP A 3 7.26 -5.96 -21.20
N PRO A 4 7.39 -7.10 -20.53
CA PRO A 4 6.62 -8.29 -20.90
C PRO A 4 5.12 -8.02 -20.81
N THR A 5 4.37 -8.68 -21.67
CA THR A 5 2.89 -8.73 -21.65
C THR A 5 2.40 -9.06 -20.24
N PRO A 6 1.22 -8.55 -19.79
CA PRO A 6 0.73 -8.78 -18.45
C PRO A 6 0.69 -10.28 -18.14
N ALA A 7 1.65 -10.72 -17.35
CA ALA A 7 1.68 -12.05 -16.78
C ALA A 7 0.76 -12.11 -15.55
N GLN A 8 0.51 -13.31 -15.06
CA GLN A 8 -0.21 -13.53 -13.80
C GLN A 8 0.32 -12.59 -12.69
N GLY A 9 -0.59 -11.86 -12.02
CA GLY A 9 -0.23 -10.86 -11.00
C GLY A 9 -0.40 -9.40 -11.39
N TYR A 10 -0.77 -9.11 -12.64
CA TYR A 10 -0.97 -7.74 -13.14
C TYR A 10 -2.44 -7.34 -13.31
N THR A 11 -3.37 -8.10 -12.76
CA THR A 11 -4.81 -7.81 -12.85
C THR A 11 -5.39 -7.50 -11.48
N ALA A 12 -6.44 -6.68 -11.45
CA ALA A 12 -7.23 -6.49 -10.25
C ALA A 12 -7.82 -7.82 -9.78
N PHE A 13 -8.01 -7.96 -8.47
CA PHE A 13 -8.66 -9.12 -7.87
C PHE A 13 -9.86 -8.67 -7.04
N SER A 14 -10.95 -9.43 -7.08
CA SER A 14 -12.13 -9.22 -6.24
C SER A 14 -12.75 -10.55 -5.86
N HIS A 15 -13.25 -10.62 -4.64
CA HIS A 15 -13.98 -11.76 -4.09
C HIS A 15 -15.12 -11.26 -3.22
N ASP A 16 -16.32 -11.80 -3.40
CA ASP A 16 -17.46 -11.54 -2.53
C ASP A 16 -17.54 -12.66 -1.49
N GLY A 17 -17.36 -12.32 -0.21
CA GLY A 17 -17.40 -13.21 0.94
C GLY A 17 -18.44 -12.75 1.95
N GLY A 18 -18.05 -12.70 3.24
CA GLY A 18 -18.88 -12.24 4.33
C GLY A 18 -19.14 -10.73 4.32
N ASP A 19 -19.75 -10.24 5.40
CA ASP A 19 -20.19 -8.85 5.58
C ASP A 19 -19.08 -7.89 6.09
N VAL A 20 -17.85 -8.37 6.21
CA VAL A 20 -16.66 -7.55 6.46
C VAL A 20 -15.87 -7.41 5.17
N GLY A 21 -15.66 -6.18 4.74
CA GLY A 21 -14.91 -5.83 3.54
C GLY A 21 -13.45 -5.53 3.84
N VAL A 22 -12.54 -5.99 2.98
CA VAL A 22 -11.11 -5.66 3.04
C VAL A 22 -10.66 -5.09 1.71
N LEU A 23 -10.16 -3.84 1.74
CA LEU A 23 -9.52 -3.19 0.60
C LEU A 23 -8.01 -3.34 0.72
N LEU A 24 -7.38 -4.01 -0.23
CA LEU A 24 -5.92 -4.13 -0.35
C LEU A 24 -5.40 -3.14 -1.39
N ILE A 25 -4.33 -2.41 -1.06
CA ILE A 25 -3.74 -1.39 -1.94
C ILE A 25 -2.25 -1.68 -2.14
N HIS A 26 -1.86 -1.97 -3.38
CA HIS A 26 -0.47 -2.29 -3.72
C HIS A 26 0.45 -1.07 -3.77
N GLY A 27 1.76 -1.31 -3.75
CA GLY A 27 2.81 -0.30 -3.82
C GLY A 27 3.13 0.17 -5.24
N PHE A 28 4.06 1.11 -5.34
CA PHE A 28 4.59 1.68 -6.58
C PHE A 28 6.07 1.31 -6.76
N PRO A 29 6.50 0.86 -7.93
CA PRO A 29 5.77 0.64 -9.18
C PRO A 29 5.25 -0.81 -9.33
N GLY A 30 4.85 -1.43 -8.24
CA GLY A 30 4.36 -2.80 -8.16
C GLY A 30 2.98 -3.01 -8.82
N ALA A 31 2.40 -4.19 -8.59
CA ALA A 31 1.10 -4.56 -9.12
C ALA A 31 0.34 -5.44 -8.09
N PRO A 32 -0.96 -5.72 -8.28
CA PRO A 32 -1.76 -6.51 -7.35
C PRO A 32 -1.13 -7.84 -6.93
N GLY A 33 -0.36 -8.48 -7.80
CA GLY A 33 0.32 -9.74 -7.51
C GLY A 33 1.25 -9.72 -6.30
N SER A 34 1.79 -8.57 -5.90
CA SER A 34 2.57 -8.45 -4.66
C SER A 34 1.73 -8.64 -3.40
N LEU A 35 0.40 -8.55 -3.51
CA LEU A 35 -0.55 -8.74 -2.42
C LEU A 35 -1.47 -9.95 -2.64
N GLN A 36 -1.31 -10.74 -3.72
CA GLN A 36 -2.22 -11.82 -4.06
C GLN A 36 -2.31 -12.89 -2.97
N ALA A 37 -1.18 -13.30 -2.40
CA ALA A 37 -1.17 -14.30 -1.33
C ALA A 37 -1.89 -13.79 -0.07
N TRP A 38 -1.77 -12.50 0.22
CA TRP A 38 -2.51 -11.85 1.32
C TRP A 38 -4.01 -11.81 1.03
N ALA A 39 -4.41 -11.44 -0.20
CA ALA A 39 -5.80 -11.48 -0.63
C ALA A 39 -6.41 -12.89 -0.51
N ASP A 40 -5.69 -13.91 -0.98
CA ASP A 40 -6.11 -15.31 -0.91
C ASP A 40 -6.27 -15.79 0.56
N HIS A 41 -5.40 -15.31 1.46
CA HIS A 41 -5.50 -15.62 2.89
C HIS A 41 -6.77 -14.99 3.51
N LEU A 42 -7.06 -13.74 3.19
CA LEU A 42 -8.28 -13.03 3.63
C LEU A 42 -9.55 -13.66 3.07
N VAL A 43 -9.53 -14.12 1.82
CA VAL A 43 -10.65 -14.89 1.22
C VAL A 43 -10.90 -16.18 2.00
N ARG A 44 -9.85 -16.94 2.35
CA ARG A 44 -9.97 -18.15 3.17
C ARG A 44 -10.54 -17.88 4.57
N ALA A 45 -10.28 -16.69 5.11
CA ALA A 45 -10.87 -16.21 6.37
C ALA A 45 -12.33 -15.74 6.23
N GLY A 46 -12.89 -15.75 5.00
CA GLY A 46 -14.30 -15.46 4.75
C GLY A 46 -14.63 -14.00 4.45
N TYR A 47 -13.65 -13.12 4.24
CA TYR A 47 -13.89 -11.70 3.96
C TYR A 47 -14.26 -11.41 2.51
N THR A 48 -15.03 -10.34 2.31
CA THR A 48 -15.19 -9.71 0.99
C THR A 48 -13.93 -8.89 0.69
N VAL A 49 -13.22 -9.19 -0.42
CA VAL A 49 -11.89 -8.62 -0.72
C VAL A 49 -11.94 -7.81 -2.01
N ARG A 50 -11.32 -6.64 -2.01
CA ARG A 50 -11.02 -5.84 -3.21
C ARG A 50 -9.53 -5.51 -3.23
N LEU A 51 -8.90 -5.78 -4.36
CA LEU A 51 -7.51 -5.45 -4.66
C LEU A 51 -7.47 -4.83 -6.06
N PRO A 52 -7.74 -3.51 -6.18
CA PRO A 52 -7.78 -2.84 -7.47
C PRO A 52 -6.39 -2.76 -8.12
N LEU A 53 -6.35 -2.79 -9.44
CA LEU A 53 -5.17 -2.37 -10.19
C LEU A 53 -5.19 -0.83 -10.31
N LEU A 54 -4.17 -0.18 -9.78
CA LEU A 54 -4.06 1.27 -9.87
C LEU A 54 -3.80 1.72 -11.32
N PRO A 55 -4.42 2.80 -11.79
CA PRO A 55 -4.23 3.30 -13.16
C PRO A 55 -2.76 3.43 -13.55
N GLY A 56 -2.43 2.97 -14.76
CA GLY A 56 -1.07 3.01 -15.30
C GLY A 56 -0.13 1.92 -14.75
N HIS A 57 -0.57 1.09 -13.80
CA HIS A 57 0.18 -0.08 -13.33
C HIS A 57 -0.20 -1.34 -14.13
N GLY A 58 0.62 -2.38 -14.05
CA GLY A 58 0.33 -3.67 -14.70
C GLY A 58 0.45 -3.67 -16.23
N THR A 59 0.90 -2.60 -16.85
CA THR A 59 1.06 -2.46 -18.31
C THR A 59 2.51 -2.09 -18.66
N ARG A 60 2.82 -0.81 -18.83
CA ARG A 60 4.16 -0.29 -19.11
C ARG A 60 4.44 0.92 -18.23
N TRP A 61 5.68 1.14 -17.83
CA TRP A 61 6.08 2.30 -17.02
C TRP A 61 5.70 3.66 -17.69
N GLN A 62 5.61 3.70 -19.04
CA GLN A 62 5.16 4.88 -19.78
C GLN A 62 3.71 5.24 -19.48
N ASP A 63 2.86 4.23 -19.23
CA ASP A 63 1.45 4.44 -18.88
C ASP A 63 1.34 4.99 -17.45
N ALA A 64 2.17 4.51 -16.51
CA ALA A 64 2.25 5.09 -15.17
C ALA A 64 2.66 6.57 -15.18
N ASN A 65 3.53 7.00 -16.11
CA ASN A 65 3.90 8.41 -16.27
C ASN A 65 2.75 9.32 -16.75
N ARG A 66 1.63 8.75 -17.14
CA ARG A 66 0.40 9.50 -17.53
C ARG A 66 -0.62 9.58 -16.40
N THR A 67 -0.35 8.93 -15.27
CA THR A 67 -1.21 8.88 -14.11
C THR A 67 -0.54 9.57 -12.92
N THR A 68 -1.33 9.91 -11.93
CA THR A 68 -0.94 10.68 -10.76
C THR A 68 -1.42 10.00 -9.48
N PHE A 69 -0.87 10.43 -8.35
CA PHE A 69 -1.37 10.01 -7.03
C PHE A 69 -2.87 10.29 -6.86
N ALA A 70 -3.39 11.37 -7.47
CA ALA A 70 -4.82 11.70 -7.42
C ALA A 70 -5.68 10.69 -8.18
N ASP A 71 -5.23 10.19 -9.33
CA ASP A 71 -5.93 9.15 -10.09
C ASP A 71 -6.00 7.85 -9.29
N TRP A 72 -4.91 7.49 -8.62
CA TRP A 72 -4.85 6.30 -7.76
C TRP A 72 -5.74 6.46 -6.52
N LEU A 73 -5.70 7.63 -5.88
CA LEU A 73 -6.60 7.95 -4.77
C LEU A 73 -8.07 7.85 -5.18
N GLY A 74 -8.43 8.35 -6.37
CA GLY A 74 -9.79 8.21 -6.92
C GLY A 74 -10.22 6.75 -7.05
N THR A 75 -9.32 5.88 -7.55
CA THR A 75 -9.58 4.44 -7.71
C THR A 75 -9.83 3.76 -6.36
N VAL A 76 -8.96 3.99 -5.37
CA VAL A 76 -9.12 3.36 -4.05
C VAL A 76 -10.29 3.95 -3.27
N THR A 77 -10.63 5.23 -3.49
CA THR A 77 -11.83 5.85 -2.93
C THR A 77 -13.09 5.18 -3.47
N ALA A 78 -13.18 4.93 -4.77
CA ALA A 78 -14.31 4.22 -5.37
C ALA A 78 -14.45 2.79 -4.81
N SER A 79 -13.34 2.08 -4.62
CA SER A 79 -13.34 0.74 -4.02
C SER A 79 -13.76 0.77 -2.54
N LEU A 80 -13.34 1.76 -1.77
CA LEU A 80 -13.77 1.96 -0.39
C LEU A 80 -15.27 2.21 -0.32
N GLN A 81 -15.80 3.09 -1.16
CA GLN A 81 -17.23 3.42 -1.23
C GLN A 81 -18.08 2.20 -1.62
N GLU A 82 -17.60 1.39 -2.59
CA GLU A 82 -18.26 0.14 -2.96
C GLU A 82 -18.36 -0.81 -1.76
N LEU A 83 -17.25 -1.04 -1.05
CA LEU A 83 -17.24 -1.90 0.13
C LEU A 83 -18.13 -1.36 1.25
N SER A 84 -18.07 -0.05 1.53
CA SER A 84 -18.89 0.60 2.57
C SER A 84 -20.40 0.51 2.28
N ALA A 85 -20.78 0.42 1.01
CA ALA A 85 -22.19 0.25 0.63
C ALA A 85 -22.70 -1.19 0.79
N ARG A 86 -21.78 -2.19 0.90
CA ARG A 86 -22.12 -3.62 0.90
C ARG A 86 -21.79 -4.34 2.21
N CYS A 87 -20.81 -3.84 2.92
CA CYS A 87 -20.28 -4.47 4.11
C CYS A 87 -20.61 -3.64 5.35
N ARG A 88 -20.87 -4.30 6.49
CA ARG A 88 -21.11 -3.63 7.77
C ARG A 88 -19.86 -2.96 8.34
N ALA A 89 -18.70 -3.44 7.96
CA ALA A 89 -17.38 -2.95 8.39
C ALA A 89 -16.38 -3.06 7.26
N VAL A 90 -15.46 -2.11 7.16
CA VAL A 90 -14.38 -2.11 6.15
C VAL A 90 -13.05 -1.89 6.84
N VAL A 91 -12.06 -2.70 6.48
CA VAL A 91 -10.65 -2.50 6.85
C VAL A 91 -9.84 -2.24 5.59
N VAL A 92 -8.96 -1.24 5.63
CA VAL A 92 -8.11 -0.87 4.49
C VAL A 92 -6.68 -1.26 4.80
N CYS A 93 -6.04 -2.00 3.88
CA CYS A 93 -4.69 -2.52 4.03
C CYS A 93 -3.81 -2.00 2.90
N GLY A 94 -2.60 -1.54 3.19
CA GLY A 94 -1.73 -0.99 2.16
C GLY A 94 -0.25 -1.31 2.37
N LEU A 95 0.44 -1.62 1.25
CA LEU A 95 1.89 -1.80 1.19
C LEU A 95 2.55 -0.56 0.60
N SER A 96 3.57 -0.01 1.27
CA SER A 96 4.41 1.07 0.73
C SER A 96 3.60 2.32 0.37
N MET A 97 3.58 2.74 -0.90
CA MET A 97 2.68 3.78 -1.42
C MET A 97 1.19 3.42 -1.18
N GLY A 98 0.84 2.14 -1.21
CA GLY A 98 -0.51 1.69 -0.79
C GLY A 98 -0.81 2.07 0.65
N GLY A 99 0.19 2.05 1.54
CA GLY A 99 0.09 2.58 2.90
C GLY A 99 -0.13 4.10 2.93
N THR A 100 0.54 4.86 2.03
CA THR A 100 0.29 6.30 1.87
C THR A 100 -1.16 6.58 1.45
N LEU A 101 -1.68 5.79 0.49
CA LEU A 101 -3.07 5.89 0.05
C LEU A 101 -4.06 5.49 1.15
N THR A 102 -3.74 4.46 1.94
CA THR A 102 -4.54 4.03 3.10
C THR A 102 -4.63 5.15 4.15
N LEU A 103 -3.50 5.76 4.51
CA LEU A 103 -3.47 6.92 5.41
C LEU A 103 -4.30 8.07 4.85
N ARG A 104 -4.14 8.37 3.54
CA ARG A 104 -4.92 9.43 2.89
C ARG A 104 -6.43 9.16 2.92
N LEU A 105 -6.86 7.93 2.72
CA LEU A 105 -8.27 7.54 2.88
C LEU A 105 -8.75 7.75 4.32
N ALA A 106 -7.95 7.36 5.33
CA ALA A 106 -8.29 7.53 6.73
C ALA A 106 -8.40 9.02 7.16
N GLU A 107 -7.58 9.88 6.57
CA GLU A 107 -7.65 11.34 6.77
C GLU A 107 -8.92 11.96 6.17
N LEU A 108 -9.33 11.48 5.00
CA LEU A 108 -10.47 12.03 4.24
C LEU A 108 -11.82 11.44 4.66
N PHE A 109 -11.83 10.20 5.10
CA PHE A 109 -13.03 9.42 5.41
C PHE A 109 -12.87 8.67 6.74
N PRO A 110 -12.68 9.37 7.88
CA PRO A 110 -12.34 8.74 9.16
C PRO A 110 -13.41 7.74 9.64
N ASP A 111 -14.67 7.97 9.30
CA ASP A 111 -15.80 7.11 9.71
C ASP A 111 -16.07 5.95 8.73
N ALA A 112 -15.39 5.88 7.61
CA ALA A 112 -15.66 4.88 6.57
C ALA A 112 -14.93 3.55 6.80
N MET A 113 -14.06 3.47 7.82
CA MET A 113 -13.26 2.28 8.06
C MET A 113 -13.15 1.95 9.54
N SER A 114 -13.27 0.65 9.86
CA SER A 114 -13.17 0.13 11.22
C SER A 114 -11.72 -0.02 11.67
N GLY A 115 -10.77 -0.01 10.75
CA GLY A 115 -9.34 -0.09 11.03
C GLY A 115 -8.49 -0.03 9.77
N ILE A 116 -7.19 0.16 9.95
CA ILE A 116 -6.20 0.16 8.87
C ILE A 116 -5.03 -0.77 9.18
N VAL A 117 -4.49 -1.39 8.13
CA VAL A 117 -3.27 -2.22 8.20
C VAL A 117 -2.22 -1.63 7.27
N LEU A 118 -1.06 -1.29 7.81
CA LEU A 118 0.02 -0.66 7.07
C LEU A 118 1.25 -1.58 7.08
N VAL A 119 1.77 -1.88 5.89
CA VAL A 119 3.02 -2.63 5.71
C VAL A 119 4.03 -1.69 5.04
N ASN A 120 5.13 -1.39 5.72
CA ASN A 120 6.20 -0.52 5.23
C ASN A 120 5.66 0.80 4.62
N PRO A 121 4.77 1.56 5.31
CA PRO A 121 4.13 2.75 4.74
C PRO A 121 5.15 3.83 4.43
N SER A 122 4.95 4.56 3.32
CA SER A 122 5.84 5.60 2.84
C SER A 122 5.20 6.98 3.04
N VAL A 123 5.76 7.83 3.89
CA VAL A 123 5.29 9.20 4.17
C VAL A 123 6.37 10.27 3.96
N MET A 124 7.59 9.85 3.67
CA MET A 124 8.71 10.72 3.32
C MET A 124 9.86 9.93 2.70
N THR A 125 10.92 10.64 2.31
CA THR A 125 12.23 10.05 1.99
C THR A 125 13.36 10.92 2.49
N LEU A 126 14.44 10.31 2.97
CA LEU A 126 15.69 10.96 3.33
C LEU A 126 16.59 11.22 2.09
N ARG A 127 16.25 10.67 0.94
CA ARG A 127 17.00 10.80 -0.29
C ARG A 127 16.95 12.24 -0.82
N LYS A 128 18.06 12.94 -0.72
CA LYS A 128 18.20 14.33 -1.18
C LYS A 128 18.00 14.49 -2.69
N ASP A 129 18.42 13.51 -3.47
CA ASP A 129 18.22 13.47 -4.92
C ASP A 129 16.73 13.43 -5.28
N ALA A 130 15.93 12.59 -4.62
CA ALA A 130 14.49 12.54 -4.79
C ALA A 130 13.83 13.88 -4.41
N LYS A 131 14.28 14.50 -3.33
CA LYS A 131 13.71 15.76 -2.83
C LYS A 131 14.00 16.96 -3.74
N TYR A 132 15.25 17.09 -4.23
CA TYR A 132 15.70 18.31 -4.90
C TYR A 132 15.82 18.16 -6.43
N LEU A 133 16.11 16.97 -6.93
CA LEU A 133 16.30 16.75 -8.37
C LEU A 133 15.02 16.29 -9.08
N LEU A 134 14.16 15.53 -8.41
CA LEU A 134 12.94 15.00 -9.01
C LEU A 134 12.02 16.07 -9.63
N PRO A 135 11.84 17.28 -9.01
CA PRO A 135 11.06 18.35 -9.61
C PRO A 135 11.57 18.81 -10.99
N VAL A 136 12.87 18.71 -11.25
CA VAL A 136 13.50 19.08 -12.52
C VAL A 136 13.58 17.88 -13.45
N LEU A 137 14.02 16.73 -12.93
CA LEU A 137 14.20 15.50 -13.72
C LEU A 137 12.93 15.04 -14.41
N ARG A 138 11.76 15.27 -13.83
CA ARG A 138 10.47 14.90 -14.46
C ARG A 138 10.23 15.48 -15.85
N TYR A 139 10.94 16.51 -16.24
CA TYR A 139 10.83 17.13 -17.57
C TYR A 139 11.81 16.55 -18.60
N VAL A 140 12.91 15.98 -18.15
CA VAL A 140 14.01 15.54 -19.01
C VAL A 140 14.33 14.05 -18.92
N VAL A 141 14.00 13.40 -17.81
CA VAL A 141 14.22 11.97 -17.59
C VAL A 141 12.87 11.26 -17.45
N PRO A 142 12.49 10.41 -18.41
CA PRO A 142 11.19 9.74 -18.36
C PRO A 142 11.11 8.62 -17.31
N ALA A 143 12.22 7.89 -17.10
CA ALA A 143 12.33 6.82 -16.10
C ALA A 143 13.79 6.59 -15.73
N TYR A 144 14.05 6.00 -14.57
CA TYR A 144 15.40 5.59 -14.13
C TYR A 144 15.34 4.19 -13.48
N PRO A 145 16.46 3.44 -13.46
CA PRO A 145 16.53 2.18 -12.73
C PRO A 145 16.35 2.43 -11.24
N GLY A 146 15.43 1.69 -10.61
CA GLY A 146 15.17 1.77 -9.19
C GLY A 146 15.39 0.44 -8.48
N ILE A 147 15.33 0.46 -7.16
CA ILE A 147 15.22 -0.76 -6.36
C ILE A 147 13.79 -1.25 -6.52
N VAL A 148 13.61 -2.38 -7.18
CA VAL A 148 12.33 -3.05 -7.39
C VAL A 148 12.49 -4.49 -6.93
N GLY A 149 11.49 -5.03 -6.24
CA GLY A 149 11.57 -6.38 -5.72
C GLY A 149 12.60 -6.50 -4.58
N ASP A 150 12.62 -5.55 -3.66
CA ASP A 150 13.43 -5.63 -2.44
C ASP A 150 12.84 -6.70 -1.50
N ILE A 151 13.28 -7.95 -1.72
CA ILE A 151 12.81 -9.17 -1.07
C ILE A 151 14.04 -9.95 -0.63
N ALA A 152 14.10 -10.36 0.66
CA ALA A 152 15.20 -11.14 1.21
C ALA A 152 15.17 -12.60 0.74
N LYS A 153 13.98 -13.12 0.46
CA LYS A 153 13.75 -14.50 0.02
C LYS A 153 14.26 -14.69 -1.40
N PRO A 154 15.14 -15.69 -1.63
CA PRO A 154 15.70 -15.93 -2.97
C PRO A 154 14.61 -16.39 -3.95
N ASP A 155 14.84 -16.14 -5.24
CA ASP A 155 14.00 -16.60 -6.36
C ASP A 155 12.56 -16.09 -6.37
N VAL A 156 12.23 -15.09 -5.54
CA VAL A 156 10.94 -14.42 -5.56
C VAL A 156 11.05 -13.13 -6.39
N VAL A 157 10.14 -12.98 -7.35
CA VAL A 157 10.11 -11.81 -8.24
C VAL A 157 8.82 -11.05 -8.04
N GLU A 158 8.94 -9.79 -7.64
CA GLU A 158 7.79 -8.89 -7.54
C GLU A 158 7.24 -8.55 -8.93
N PRO A 159 5.93 -8.68 -9.18
CA PRO A 159 5.31 -8.14 -10.39
C PRO A 159 5.30 -6.60 -10.33
N GLY A 160 5.98 -5.97 -11.27
CA GLY A 160 6.12 -4.51 -11.31
C GLY A 160 7.07 -4.05 -12.42
N TYR A 161 7.29 -2.74 -12.51
CA TYR A 161 8.21 -2.17 -13.49
C TYR A 161 9.65 -2.16 -12.95
N LYS A 162 10.59 -2.56 -13.78
CA LYS A 162 12.03 -2.44 -13.49
C LYS A 162 12.52 -0.98 -13.54
N TRP A 163 11.72 -0.09 -14.11
CA TRP A 163 12.03 1.32 -14.28
C TRP A 163 11.04 2.14 -13.46
N ILE A 164 11.56 3.08 -12.68
CA ILE A 164 10.76 4.04 -11.92
C ILE A 164 10.31 5.17 -12.83
N PRO A 165 9.00 5.31 -13.14
CA PRO A 165 8.47 6.40 -13.95
C PRO A 165 8.55 7.72 -13.16
N VAL A 166 9.33 8.68 -13.68
CA VAL A 166 9.74 9.89 -12.93
C VAL A 166 8.58 10.83 -12.66
N LYS A 167 7.68 11.02 -13.63
CA LYS A 167 6.51 11.90 -13.45
C LYS A 167 5.57 11.35 -12.40
N ALA A 168 5.30 10.05 -12.44
CA ALA A 168 4.47 9.36 -11.46
C ALA A 168 5.08 9.45 -10.06
N MET A 169 6.38 9.11 -9.91
CA MET A 169 7.10 9.23 -8.64
C MET A 169 7.09 10.65 -8.09
N TYR A 170 7.19 11.66 -8.96
CA TYR A 170 7.05 13.06 -8.54
C TYR A 170 5.71 13.33 -7.87
N THR A 171 4.61 12.76 -8.37
CA THR A 171 3.28 12.95 -7.75
C THR A 171 3.20 12.29 -6.37
N VAL A 172 3.82 11.12 -6.19
CA VAL A 172 3.96 10.48 -4.87
C VAL A 172 4.73 11.38 -3.91
N SER A 173 5.89 11.90 -4.35
CA SER A 173 6.72 12.78 -3.51
C SER A 173 5.99 14.07 -3.08
N ARG A 174 5.03 14.54 -3.88
CA ARG A 174 4.17 15.69 -3.55
C ARG A 174 3.02 15.33 -2.61
N ALA A 175 2.60 14.07 -2.59
CA ALA A 175 1.57 13.60 -1.66
C ALA A 175 2.11 13.44 -0.22
N TRP A 176 3.36 13.01 -0.05
CA TRP A 176 3.94 12.79 1.29
C TRP A 176 3.78 13.97 2.27
N PRO A 177 4.19 15.21 1.93
CA PRO A 177 4.02 16.31 2.88
C PRO A 177 2.55 16.63 3.19
N VAL A 178 1.63 16.36 2.26
CA VAL A 178 0.19 16.55 2.47
C VAL A 178 -0.34 15.51 3.46
N VAL A 179 -0.07 14.23 3.20
CA VAL A 179 -0.46 13.12 4.09
C VAL A 179 0.16 13.32 5.46
N ARG A 180 1.46 13.58 5.53
CA ARG A 180 2.14 13.77 6.81
C ARG A 180 1.56 14.92 7.65
N ALA A 181 1.20 16.02 7.02
CA ALA A 181 0.59 17.16 7.74
C ALA A 181 -0.80 16.83 8.29
N GLU A 182 -1.48 15.84 7.75
CA GLU A 182 -2.83 15.42 8.14
C GLU A 182 -2.87 14.11 8.95
N LEU A 183 -1.73 13.46 9.24
CA LEU A 183 -1.67 12.27 10.10
C LEU A 183 -2.45 12.41 11.42
N PRO A 184 -2.48 13.58 12.10
CA PRO A 184 -3.30 13.75 13.29
C PRO A 184 -4.82 13.53 13.08
N LYS A 185 -5.30 13.52 11.85
CA LYS A 185 -6.71 13.18 11.55
C LYS A 185 -6.98 11.67 11.54
N VAL A 186 -5.95 10.84 11.49
CA VAL A 186 -6.07 9.38 11.49
C VAL A 186 -6.36 8.89 12.90
N THR A 187 -7.60 8.53 13.16
CA THR A 187 -8.11 8.04 14.46
C THR A 187 -8.45 6.55 14.45
N ALA A 188 -8.57 5.94 13.28
CA ALA A 188 -8.90 4.53 13.12
C ALA A 188 -7.90 3.62 13.86
N PRO A 189 -8.33 2.52 14.49
CA PRO A 189 -7.44 1.47 14.95
C PRO A 189 -6.43 1.07 13.88
N MET A 190 -5.16 0.86 14.26
CA MET A 190 -4.08 0.63 13.31
C MET A 190 -3.24 -0.59 13.67
N LEU A 191 -3.00 -1.46 12.69
CA LEU A 191 -1.94 -2.45 12.69
C LEU A 191 -0.82 -1.94 11.79
N LEU A 192 0.35 -1.68 12.37
CA LEU A 192 1.55 -1.24 11.68
C LEU A 192 2.57 -2.36 11.66
N LEU A 193 2.96 -2.81 10.48
CA LEU A 193 3.99 -3.82 10.29
C LEU A 193 5.14 -3.18 9.48
N HIS A 194 6.36 -3.29 9.99
CA HIS A 194 7.49 -2.64 9.34
C HIS A 194 8.76 -3.46 9.39
N SER A 195 9.44 -3.56 8.25
CA SER A 195 10.73 -4.23 8.12
C SER A 195 11.81 -3.48 8.89
N THR A 196 12.63 -4.21 9.64
CA THR A 196 13.78 -3.63 10.35
C THR A 196 14.92 -3.29 9.38
N VAL A 197 14.95 -3.95 8.23
CA VAL A 197 15.86 -3.70 7.11
C VAL A 197 15.02 -3.46 5.86
N ASP A 198 14.95 -2.23 5.41
CA ASP A 198 14.19 -1.79 4.22
C ASP A 198 15.10 -0.87 3.40
N HIS A 199 15.39 -1.25 2.15
CA HIS A 199 16.31 -0.51 1.27
C HIS A 199 15.57 0.49 0.36
N VAL A 200 14.24 0.56 0.44
CA VAL A 200 13.36 1.41 -0.38
C VAL A 200 12.72 2.53 0.43
N VAL A 201 12.09 2.17 1.54
CA VAL A 201 11.43 3.10 2.47
C VAL A 201 12.15 3.05 3.81
N GLU A 202 12.75 4.15 4.20
CA GLU A 202 13.52 4.22 5.44
C GLU A 202 12.64 3.90 6.66
N PRO A 203 13.09 3.04 7.62
CA PRO A 203 12.28 2.61 8.77
C PRO A 203 11.73 3.76 9.63
N VAL A 204 12.31 4.95 9.54
CA VAL A 204 11.79 6.17 10.21
C VAL A 204 10.36 6.52 9.76
N ASN A 205 9.93 6.06 8.58
CA ASN A 205 8.55 6.28 8.11
C ASN A 205 7.52 5.62 9.05
N ALA A 206 7.77 4.39 9.48
CA ALA A 206 6.90 3.69 10.44
C ALA A 206 6.86 4.43 11.78
N GLN A 207 8.00 4.92 12.26
CA GLN A 207 8.07 5.72 13.48
C GLN A 207 7.24 7.00 13.37
N ILE A 208 7.38 7.74 12.27
CA ILE A 208 6.61 8.97 12.01
C ILE A 208 5.10 8.66 12.03
N VAL A 209 4.67 7.62 11.33
CA VAL A 209 3.25 7.25 11.29
C VAL A 209 2.74 6.93 12.69
N ARG A 210 3.45 6.06 13.44
CA ARG A 210 3.08 5.70 14.82
C ARG A 210 2.98 6.91 15.75
N ASP A 211 3.94 7.84 15.66
CA ASP A 211 4.08 8.94 16.60
C ASP A 211 3.18 10.16 16.24
N GLU A 212 2.78 10.32 14.97
CA GLU A 212 2.03 11.49 14.48
C GLU A 212 0.52 11.24 14.25
N VAL A 213 0.03 9.96 14.23
CA VAL A 213 -1.42 9.68 14.16
C VAL A 213 -2.12 9.86 15.50
N SER A 214 -3.43 10.07 15.50
CA SER A 214 -4.26 10.18 16.71
C SER A 214 -4.98 8.87 17.09
N SER A 215 -4.65 7.77 16.44
CA SER A 215 -5.21 6.46 16.79
C SER A 215 -4.88 6.09 18.23
N GLN A 216 -5.90 5.68 19.00
CA GLN A 216 -5.74 5.22 20.38
C GLN A 216 -5.43 3.71 20.48
N GLN A 217 -5.51 2.99 19.37
CA GLN A 217 -5.27 1.56 19.28
C GLN A 217 -4.27 1.27 18.17
N ILE A 218 -3.00 1.21 18.53
CA ILE A 218 -1.91 0.90 17.62
C ILE A 218 -1.28 -0.42 18.05
N THR A 219 -1.25 -1.39 17.13
CA THR A 219 -0.43 -2.59 17.25
C THR A 219 0.75 -2.44 16.31
N ASP A 220 1.97 -2.44 16.83
CA ASP A 220 3.21 -2.24 16.07
C ASP A 220 4.04 -3.53 16.09
N ILE A 221 4.30 -4.11 14.91
CA ILE A 221 4.99 -5.39 14.74
C ILE A 221 6.20 -5.22 13.81
N PRO A 222 7.42 -5.39 14.31
CA PRO A 222 8.62 -5.42 13.47
C PRO A 222 8.69 -6.70 12.65
N LEU A 223 9.19 -6.60 11.42
CA LEU A 223 9.41 -7.70 10.48
C LEU A 223 10.94 -7.90 10.29
N PRO A 224 11.60 -8.68 11.14
CA PRO A 224 13.07 -8.76 11.16
C PRO A 224 13.67 -9.61 10.04
N ARG A 225 12.88 -10.39 9.32
CA ARG A 225 13.34 -11.34 8.32
C ARG A 225 13.04 -10.93 6.90
N SER A 226 12.31 -9.82 6.74
CA SER A 226 11.82 -9.34 5.44
C SER A 226 12.39 -7.99 5.10
N TYR A 227 12.56 -7.74 3.79
CA TYR A 227 12.86 -6.44 3.22
C TYR A 227 11.56 -5.69 2.86
N HIS A 228 11.64 -4.72 1.93
CA HIS A 228 10.53 -3.81 1.64
C HIS A 228 9.23 -4.50 1.24
N VAL A 229 9.29 -5.49 0.31
CA VAL A 229 8.09 -6.21 -0.17
C VAL A 229 7.77 -7.39 0.75
N ALA A 230 7.56 -7.08 2.02
CA ALA A 230 7.41 -8.08 3.09
C ALA A 230 6.22 -9.05 2.87
N THR A 231 5.22 -8.67 2.08
CA THR A 231 4.07 -9.51 1.70
C THR A 231 4.44 -10.70 0.79
N MET A 232 5.65 -10.69 0.22
CA MET A 232 6.19 -11.79 -0.59
C MET A 232 7.43 -12.44 0.06
N ASP A 233 7.80 -11.99 1.25
CA ASP A 233 9.04 -12.34 1.91
C ASP A 233 8.83 -13.29 3.12
N TYR A 234 9.85 -13.49 3.93
CA TYR A 234 9.86 -14.46 5.04
C TYR A 234 8.81 -14.21 6.12
N ASP A 235 8.44 -12.95 6.38
CA ASP A 235 7.43 -12.59 7.37
C ASP A 235 6.01 -12.45 6.77
N ALA A 236 5.79 -12.86 5.52
CA ALA A 236 4.49 -12.75 4.84
C ALA A 236 3.35 -13.42 5.64
N GLU A 237 3.58 -14.62 6.17
CA GLU A 237 2.58 -15.33 6.97
C GLU A 237 2.24 -14.60 8.27
N LEU A 238 3.22 -13.96 8.92
CA LEU A 238 2.99 -13.12 10.09
C LEU A 238 2.09 -11.93 9.73
N ILE A 239 2.32 -11.28 8.57
CA ILE A 239 1.47 -10.19 8.08
C ILE A 239 0.02 -10.68 7.91
N PHE A 240 -0.16 -11.85 7.28
CA PHE A 240 -1.47 -12.37 6.94
C PHE A 240 -2.27 -12.76 8.20
N THR A 241 -1.65 -13.50 9.11
CA THR A 241 -2.31 -13.94 10.36
C THR A 241 -2.61 -12.77 11.28
N SER A 242 -1.66 -11.86 11.50
CA SER A 242 -1.89 -10.66 12.31
C SER A 242 -2.96 -9.75 11.72
N SER A 243 -3.10 -9.72 10.38
CA SER A 243 -4.17 -8.96 9.74
C SER A 243 -5.55 -9.54 10.03
N VAL A 244 -5.71 -10.87 9.98
CA VAL A 244 -6.97 -11.55 10.32
C VAL A 244 -7.32 -11.28 11.78
N GLU A 245 -6.39 -11.52 12.71
CA GLU A 245 -6.60 -11.26 14.15
C GLU A 245 -6.99 -9.80 14.42
N PHE A 246 -6.34 -8.85 13.74
CA PHE A 246 -6.65 -7.43 13.86
C PHE A 246 -8.05 -7.12 13.31
N ILE A 247 -8.40 -7.63 12.12
CA ILE A 247 -9.71 -7.43 11.49
C ILE A 247 -10.81 -7.96 12.41
N GLU A 248 -10.67 -9.19 12.92
CA GLU A 248 -11.61 -9.76 13.88
C GLU A 248 -11.80 -8.84 15.09
N LYS A 249 -10.70 -8.38 15.70
CA LYS A 249 -10.73 -7.52 16.88
C LYS A 249 -11.47 -6.20 16.65
N VAL A 250 -11.25 -5.53 15.49
CA VAL A 250 -11.83 -4.20 15.23
C VAL A 250 -13.23 -4.25 14.63
N THR A 251 -13.70 -5.44 14.23
CA THR A 251 -15.03 -5.63 13.65
C THR A 251 -16.01 -6.38 14.56
N VAL A 252 -15.54 -6.95 15.68
CA VAL A 252 -16.39 -7.56 16.70
C VAL A 252 -17.24 -6.47 17.40
N GLY A 253 -18.54 -6.70 17.50
CA GLY A 253 -19.47 -5.81 18.23
C GLY A 253 -19.99 -4.60 17.44
N LEU A 254 -19.72 -4.51 16.16
CA LEU A 254 -20.35 -3.55 15.25
C LEU A 254 -21.69 -4.11 14.72
N LEU A 255 -22.57 -4.56 15.62
CA LEU A 255 -23.96 -5.00 15.34
C LEU A 255 -24.90 -3.82 15.49
#